data_7715249190bb5c048ee93c2587bff69c
#
_entry.id   7715249190bb5c048ee93c2587bff69c
#
_cell.length_a   1.000
_cell.length_b   1.000
_cell.length_c   1.000
_cell.angle_alpha   90.00
_cell.angle_beta   90.00
_cell.angle_gamma   90.00
#
_symmetry.space_group_name_H-M   'P 1'
#
loop_
_entity.id
_entity.type
_entity.pdbx_description
1 polymer ?
#
loop_
_entity_poly.entity_id
_entity_poly.type
_entity_poly.pdbx_seq_one_letter_code
_entity_poly.pdbx_strand_id
1 'polypeptide(L)'
;QPATLTALPTPYRPVTETTPDFTDQVSQNLDDMVVIVGAGELGPLGSARTRFDAELTGDLSAAGVTELAWTMGLISWEDGSWVDADGSEIAEEDIYDRYHDEVLGRVGVRRYHDDFGMLSNLAPELTTVYLDRDLSFTVSDKEAARTFVDSEPDNTSAAYSEETGEWIVTRHAGSAIRVPRRMAMSRFVGGQIPEGFDPSVYGIPADMVDNLDRVALWNIVCTVEAFLSSGFSPAELMRSIHPTRVSSSQGTGMGGMESLRSL
;
A
#
# COMPACT_ATOMS: atom_id res chain seq x y z
N GLN A 1 -20.93 -22.00 20.91
CA GLN A 1 -22.20 -21.46 20.37
C GLN A 1 -21.86 -20.75 19.09
N PRO A 2 -22.57 -21.00 17.98
CA PRO A 2 -22.30 -20.22 16.76
C PRO A 2 -22.67 -18.76 17.08
N ALA A 3 -21.71 -17.84 16.78
CA ALA A 3 -21.96 -16.43 16.87
C ALA A 3 -23.11 -16.10 15.91
N THR A 4 -24.16 -15.49 16.41
CA THR A 4 -25.25 -15.01 15.58
C THR A 4 -24.72 -13.79 14.84
N LEU A 5 -24.37 -13.96 13.57
CA LEU A 5 -24.02 -12.85 12.69
C LEU A 5 -25.25 -11.94 12.60
N THR A 6 -25.22 -10.83 13.31
CA THR A 6 -26.18 -9.76 13.08
C THR A 6 -25.81 -9.18 11.71
N ALA A 7 -26.72 -9.34 10.74
CA ALA A 7 -26.55 -8.74 9.43
C ALA A 7 -26.36 -7.23 9.60
N LEU A 8 -25.17 -6.73 9.31
CA LEU A 8 -24.90 -5.30 9.28
C LEU A 8 -25.82 -4.66 8.23
N PRO A 9 -26.53 -3.58 8.56
CA PRO A 9 -27.31 -2.87 7.56
C PRO A 9 -26.35 -2.35 6.48
N THR A 10 -26.52 -2.81 5.26
CA THR A 10 -25.72 -2.30 4.13
C THR A 10 -26.17 -0.87 3.81
N PRO A 11 -25.27 0.13 3.87
CA PRO A 11 -25.61 1.52 3.52
C PRO A 11 -25.91 1.70 2.03
N TYR A 12 -25.51 0.75 1.20
CA TYR A 12 -25.82 0.69 -0.21
C TYR A 12 -27.08 -0.13 -0.48
N ARG A 13 -28.21 0.31 0.05
CA ARG A 13 -29.46 0.00 -0.58
C ARG A 13 -29.68 1.10 -1.60
N PRO A 14 -29.53 0.87 -2.91
CA PRO A 14 -30.00 1.84 -3.87
C PRO A 14 -31.49 2.01 -3.60
N VAL A 15 -31.87 3.23 -3.20
CA VAL A 15 -33.27 3.62 -3.11
C VAL A 15 -33.74 3.79 -4.54
N THR A 16 -33.87 2.68 -5.24
CA THR A 16 -34.63 2.64 -6.49
C THR A 16 -36.03 2.21 -6.11
N GLU A 17 -36.98 3.06 -6.36
CA GLU A 17 -38.42 2.79 -6.18
C GLU A 17 -38.89 1.55 -6.96
N THR A 18 -38.04 0.99 -7.77
CA THR A 18 -38.24 -0.26 -8.50
C THR A 18 -37.09 -1.20 -8.23
N THR A 19 -37.16 -1.93 -7.11
CA THR A 19 -36.36 -3.15 -6.99
C THR A 19 -36.85 -4.08 -8.08
N PRO A 20 -36.00 -4.51 -9.04
CA PRO A 20 -36.41 -5.52 -9.98
C PRO A 20 -36.90 -6.73 -9.19
N ASP A 21 -38.09 -7.21 -9.52
CA ASP A 21 -38.59 -8.45 -8.91
C ASP A 21 -37.79 -9.61 -9.46
N PHE A 22 -36.78 -10.03 -8.73
CA PHE A 22 -35.94 -11.17 -9.06
C PHE A 22 -36.55 -12.50 -8.57
N THR A 23 -37.77 -12.49 -8.00
CA THR A 23 -38.38 -13.69 -7.43
C THR A 23 -38.56 -14.81 -8.46
N ASP A 24 -38.77 -14.47 -9.72
CA ASP A 24 -38.90 -15.46 -10.80
C ASP A 24 -37.53 -15.98 -11.30
N GLN A 25 -36.41 -15.36 -10.92
CA GLN A 25 -35.05 -15.74 -11.38
C GLN A 25 -34.22 -16.40 -10.30
N VAL A 26 -34.67 -16.36 -9.06
CA VAL A 26 -33.95 -17.02 -7.95
C VAL A 26 -34.26 -18.52 -8.02
N SER A 27 -33.22 -19.32 -8.27
CA SER A 27 -33.32 -20.77 -8.16
C SER A 27 -33.86 -21.14 -6.77
N GLN A 28 -34.95 -21.92 -6.72
CA GLN A 28 -35.49 -22.45 -5.46
C GLN A 28 -34.60 -23.59 -4.92
N ASN A 29 -33.62 -24.04 -5.67
CA ASN A 29 -32.67 -25.04 -5.25
C ASN A 29 -31.45 -24.36 -4.64
N LEU A 30 -31.30 -24.47 -3.33
CA LEU A 30 -30.17 -23.90 -2.58
C LEU A 30 -28.81 -24.45 -3.06
N ASP A 31 -28.78 -25.68 -3.60
CA ASP A 31 -27.54 -26.29 -4.11
C ASP A 31 -27.00 -25.60 -5.35
N ASP A 32 -27.85 -24.85 -6.07
CA ASP A 32 -27.49 -24.10 -7.28
C ASP A 32 -27.15 -22.61 -6.99
N MET A 33 -27.25 -22.19 -5.73
CA MET A 33 -26.99 -20.80 -5.37
C MET A 33 -25.53 -20.57 -5.07
N VAL A 34 -25.02 -19.43 -5.56
CA VAL A 34 -23.71 -18.89 -5.15
C VAL A 34 -23.92 -17.93 -3.98
N VAL A 35 -23.26 -18.22 -2.86
CA VAL A 35 -23.36 -17.42 -1.64
C VAL A 35 -22.03 -16.75 -1.37
N ILE A 36 -22.07 -15.43 -1.15
CA ILE A 36 -20.91 -14.68 -0.66
C ILE A 36 -20.89 -14.81 0.86
N VAL A 37 -19.85 -15.43 1.40
CA VAL A 37 -19.73 -15.73 2.85
C VAL A 37 -18.78 -14.79 3.58
N GLY A 38 -17.94 -14.07 2.87
CA GLY A 38 -17.01 -13.12 3.47
C GLY A 38 -16.45 -12.15 2.44
N ALA A 39 -16.02 -11.00 2.90
CA ALA A 39 -15.36 -9.98 2.11
C ALA A 39 -14.22 -9.34 2.92
N GLY A 40 -13.11 -9.02 2.26
CA GLY A 40 -11.98 -8.31 2.83
C GLY A 40 -11.68 -7.06 2.02
N GLU A 41 -11.31 -6.01 2.70
CA GLU A 41 -10.91 -4.73 2.13
C GLU A 41 -9.76 -4.15 2.93
N LEU A 42 -8.85 -3.48 2.24
CA LEU A 42 -7.87 -2.61 2.86
C LEU A 42 -7.87 -1.29 2.11
N GLY A 43 -8.38 -0.27 2.76
CA GLY A 43 -8.56 1.07 2.21
C GLY A 43 -8.01 2.17 3.11
N PRO A 44 -8.29 3.44 2.78
CA PRO A 44 -7.82 4.57 3.57
C PRO A 44 -8.32 4.61 5.01
N LEU A 45 -9.45 3.96 5.28
CA LEU A 45 -10.03 3.81 6.63
C LEU A 45 -9.77 2.40 7.21
N GLY A 46 -8.76 1.68 6.73
CA GLY A 46 -8.45 0.33 7.19
C GLY A 46 -9.33 -0.73 6.52
N SER A 47 -9.93 -1.61 7.33
CA SER A 47 -10.78 -2.71 6.88
C SER A 47 -12.16 -2.24 6.40
N ALA A 48 -12.90 -3.16 5.76
CA ALA A 48 -14.30 -2.90 5.40
C ALA A 48 -15.16 -2.53 6.61
N ARG A 49 -14.91 -3.11 7.77
CA ARG A 49 -15.66 -2.83 9.01
C ARG A 49 -15.45 -1.39 9.46
N THR A 50 -14.22 -0.95 9.58
CA THR A 50 -13.89 0.42 10.00
C THR A 50 -14.41 1.45 9.01
N ARG A 51 -14.34 1.16 7.69
CA ARG A 51 -14.90 2.02 6.67
C ARG A 51 -16.43 2.14 6.77
N PHE A 52 -17.13 1.01 6.85
CA PHE A 52 -18.59 1.04 6.98
C PHE A 52 -19.06 1.73 8.25
N ASP A 53 -18.36 1.50 9.37
CA ASP A 53 -18.64 2.15 10.63
C ASP A 53 -18.52 3.67 10.51
N ALA A 54 -17.41 4.17 9.99
CA ALA A 54 -17.19 5.60 9.77
C ALA A 54 -18.19 6.21 8.77
N GLU A 55 -18.56 5.48 7.70
CA GLU A 55 -19.55 5.96 6.73
C GLU A 55 -20.97 6.03 7.32
N LEU A 56 -21.31 5.12 8.24
CA LEU A 56 -22.64 5.08 8.86
C LEU A 56 -22.85 6.14 9.94
N THR A 57 -21.81 6.37 10.75
CA THR A 57 -21.90 7.24 11.92
C THR A 57 -21.37 8.64 11.67
N GLY A 58 -20.55 8.81 10.62
CA GLY A 58 -19.81 10.03 10.33
C GLY A 58 -18.53 10.18 11.17
N ASP A 59 -18.22 9.19 12.00
CA ASP A 59 -17.03 9.11 12.85
C ASP A 59 -16.65 7.64 13.07
N LEU A 60 -15.49 7.39 13.68
CA LEU A 60 -15.06 6.05 14.08
C LEU A 60 -15.71 5.67 15.42
N SER A 61 -16.24 4.47 15.51
CA SER A 61 -16.67 3.91 16.79
C SER A 61 -15.50 3.50 17.68
N ALA A 62 -15.75 3.19 18.94
CA ALA A 62 -14.74 2.64 19.84
C ALA A 62 -14.09 1.38 19.28
N ALA A 63 -14.86 0.48 18.66
CA ALA A 63 -14.33 -0.72 18.02
C ALA A 63 -13.46 -0.39 16.81
N GLY A 64 -13.86 0.61 16.00
CA GLY A 64 -13.08 1.07 14.85
C GLY A 64 -11.76 1.70 15.27
N VAL A 65 -11.76 2.52 16.31
CA VAL A 65 -10.53 3.11 16.87
C VAL A 65 -9.60 2.01 17.41
N THR A 66 -10.13 1.04 18.16
CA THR A 66 -9.35 -0.08 18.69
C THR A 66 -8.72 -0.91 17.58
N GLU A 67 -9.47 -1.26 16.53
CA GLU A 67 -8.96 -2.01 15.39
C GLU A 67 -7.86 -1.23 14.65
N LEU A 68 -8.06 0.05 14.40
CA LEU A 68 -7.07 0.88 13.72
C LEU A 68 -5.83 1.12 14.60
N ALA A 69 -6.00 1.42 15.88
CA ALA A 69 -4.87 1.58 16.80
C ALA A 69 -4.02 0.30 16.87
N TRP A 70 -4.66 -0.86 16.89
CA TRP A 70 -3.97 -2.15 16.88
C TRP A 70 -3.24 -2.40 15.55
N THR A 71 -3.90 -2.20 14.41
CA THR A 71 -3.28 -2.43 13.10
C THR A 71 -2.19 -1.42 12.75
N MET A 72 -2.17 -0.26 13.40
CA MET A 72 -1.11 0.76 13.29
C MET A 72 0.02 0.57 14.32
N GLY A 73 -0.07 -0.44 15.20
CA GLY A 73 0.93 -0.69 16.24
C GLY A 73 0.94 0.33 17.38
N LEU A 74 -0.14 1.08 17.57
CA LEU A 74 -0.28 1.99 18.73
C LEU A 74 -0.60 1.22 20.00
N ILE A 75 -1.27 0.09 19.87
CA ILE A 75 -1.57 -0.87 20.92
C ILE A 75 -1.31 -2.29 20.44
N SER A 76 -1.03 -3.20 21.36
CA SER A 76 -0.90 -4.64 21.11
C SER A 76 -1.74 -5.44 22.13
N TRP A 77 -2.04 -6.69 21.76
CA TRP A 77 -2.71 -7.60 22.68
C TRP A 77 -1.69 -8.56 23.27
N GLU A 78 -1.42 -8.45 24.56
CA GLU A 78 -0.40 -9.25 25.25
C GLU A 78 -0.97 -9.83 26.55
N ASP A 79 -0.72 -11.11 26.79
CA ASP A 79 -1.11 -11.82 28.02
C ASP A 79 -2.59 -11.65 28.46
N GLY A 80 -3.48 -11.33 27.52
CA GLY A 80 -4.92 -11.21 27.80
C GLY A 80 -5.38 -9.77 28.09
N SER A 81 -4.53 -8.77 27.89
CA SER A 81 -4.84 -7.33 28.03
C SER A 81 -4.31 -6.52 26.86
N TRP A 82 -4.88 -5.34 26.67
CA TRP A 82 -4.33 -4.35 25.76
C TRP A 82 -3.16 -3.62 26.43
N VAL A 83 -2.08 -3.45 25.69
CA VAL A 83 -0.91 -2.68 26.12
C VAL A 83 -0.59 -1.60 25.07
N ASP A 84 -0.12 -0.47 25.53
CA ASP A 84 0.35 0.61 24.66
C ASP A 84 1.79 0.39 24.18
N ALA A 85 2.29 1.32 23.34
CA ALA A 85 3.64 1.24 22.79
C ALA A 85 4.75 1.26 23.87
N ASP A 86 4.45 1.74 25.07
CA ASP A 86 5.39 1.76 26.19
C ASP A 86 5.30 0.47 27.04
N GLY A 87 4.43 -0.46 26.69
CA GLY A 87 4.18 -1.71 27.41
C GLY A 87 3.31 -1.54 28.65
N SER A 88 2.59 -0.41 28.79
CA SER A 88 1.65 -0.17 29.89
C SER A 88 0.28 -0.72 29.53
N GLU A 89 -0.35 -1.41 30.49
CA GLU A 89 -1.71 -1.92 30.32
C GLU A 89 -2.71 -0.78 30.16
N ILE A 90 -3.65 -0.93 29.24
CA ILE A 90 -4.73 0.01 28.97
C ILE A 90 -6.08 -0.70 28.99
N ALA A 91 -7.07 -0.14 29.67
CA ALA A 91 -8.42 -0.66 29.66
C ALA A 91 -9.09 -0.42 28.27
N GLU A 92 -9.85 -1.38 27.80
CA GLU A 92 -10.51 -1.30 26.48
C GLU A 92 -11.39 -0.05 26.35
N GLU A 93 -12.08 0.33 27.43
CA GLU A 93 -12.92 1.53 27.49
C GLU A 93 -12.13 2.85 27.35
N ASP A 94 -10.84 2.86 27.67
CA ASP A 94 -9.98 4.06 27.61
C ASP A 94 -9.31 4.23 26.24
N ILE A 95 -9.30 3.20 25.40
CA ILE A 95 -8.62 3.21 24.09
C ILE A 95 -9.19 4.31 23.19
N TYR A 96 -10.52 4.44 23.14
CA TYR A 96 -11.17 5.44 22.30
C TYR A 96 -10.74 6.86 22.68
N ASP A 97 -10.87 7.23 23.93
CA ASP A 97 -10.56 8.57 24.40
C ASP A 97 -9.06 8.92 24.23
N ARG A 98 -8.21 7.91 24.32
CA ARG A 98 -6.76 8.10 24.20
C ARG A 98 -6.26 8.19 22.76
N TYR A 99 -6.84 7.41 21.83
CA TYR A 99 -6.27 7.25 20.48
C TYR A 99 -7.15 7.79 19.35
N HIS A 100 -8.38 8.18 19.59
CA HIS A 100 -9.32 8.63 18.55
C HIS A 100 -8.72 9.71 17.64
N ASP A 101 -8.24 10.80 18.21
CA ASP A 101 -7.70 11.92 17.43
C ASP A 101 -6.41 11.55 16.68
N GLU A 102 -5.57 10.72 17.29
CA GLU A 102 -4.35 10.24 16.66
C GLU A 102 -4.66 9.32 15.48
N VAL A 103 -5.59 8.38 15.64
CA VAL A 103 -6.05 7.49 14.58
C VAL A 103 -6.67 8.29 13.44
N LEU A 104 -7.56 9.25 13.73
CA LEU A 104 -8.13 10.12 12.70
C LEU A 104 -7.08 10.88 11.90
N GLY A 105 -6.01 11.33 12.54
CA GLY A 105 -4.89 12.01 11.86
C GLY A 105 -4.11 11.10 10.91
N ARG A 106 -4.17 9.78 11.10
CA ARG A 106 -3.38 8.78 10.36
C ARG A 106 -4.18 8.01 9.30
N VAL A 107 -5.48 8.25 9.17
CA VAL A 107 -6.37 7.55 8.22
C VAL A 107 -6.94 8.50 7.18
N GLY A 108 -7.62 7.94 6.19
CA GLY A 108 -8.41 8.68 5.21
C GLY A 108 -7.60 9.34 4.10
N VAL A 109 -8.12 10.49 3.67
CA VAL A 109 -7.49 11.29 2.62
C VAL A 109 -6.48 12.23 3.27
N ARG A 110 -5.21 12.00 2.96
CA ARG A 110 -4.09 12.75 3.56
C ARG A 110 -3.22 13.37 2.48
N ARG A 111 -2.46 14.38 2.87
CA ARG A 111 -1.47 14.99 2.01
C ARG A 111 -0.29 14.01 1.84
N TYR A 112 0.18 13.83 0.60
CA TYR A 112 1.43 13.13 0.37
C TYR A 112 2.58 13.98 0.91
N HIS A 113 3.50 13.35 1.64
CA HIS A 113 4.76 13.99 2.01
C HIS A 113 5.62 14.18 0.75
N ASP A 114 6.39 15.28 0.70
CA ASP A 114 7.20 15.65 -0.47
C ASP A 114 8.27 14.60 -0.81
N ASP A 115 8.68 13.81 0.15
CA ASP A 115 9.68 12.74 -0.01
C ASP A 115 9.08 11.45 -0.49
N PHE A 116 7.75 11.33 -0.68
CA PHE A 116 7.17 10.03 -0.89
C PHE A 116 7.90 9.01 0.01
N GLY A 117 7.52 8.82 1.26
CA GLY A 117 8.20 7.90 2.18
C GLY A 117 8.42 6.49 1.62
N MET A 118 7.81 6.21 0.49
CA MET A 118 8.02 5.05 -0.38
C MET A 118 9.31 5.10 -1.20
N LEU A 119 9.96 6.26 -1.33
CA LEU A 119 11.14 6.46 -2.18
C LEU A 119 12.39 6.86 -1.38
N SER A 120 12.29 7.07 -0.06
CA SER A 120 13.44 7.47 0.75
C SER A 120 14.55 6.42 0.78
N ASN A 121 14.24 5.15 0.50
CA ASN A 121 15.19 4.05 0.40
C ASN A 121 15.51 3.64 -1.04
N LEU A 122 14.86 4.23 -2.04
CA LEU A 122 15.14 3.95 -3.45
C LEU A 122 16.08 5.04 -3.98
N ALA A 123 17.15 4.62 -4.63
CA ALA A 123 17.98 5.53 -5.43
C ALA A 123 17.07 6.33 -6.39
N PRO A 124 17.28 7.63 -6.56
CA PRO A 124 16.43 8.44 -7.42
C PRO A 124 16.34 7.78 -8.79
N GLU A 125 15.13 7.61 -9.28
CA GLU A 125 14.92 7.02 -10.60
C GLU A 125 15.60 7.90 -11.63
N LEU A 126 16.63 7.34 -12.27
CA LEU A 126 17.36 8.03 -13.31
C LEU A 126 16.72 7.73 -14.66
N THR A 127 16.26 8.76 -15.34
CA THR A 127 15.85 8.63 -16.75
C THR A 127 16.98 9.03 -17.67
N THR A 128 17.10 8.33 -18.79
CA THR A 128 18.05 8.71 -19.84
C THR A 128 17.43 9.80 -20.70
N VAL A 129 18.15 10.89 -20.85
CA VAL A 129 17.82 11.96 -21.80
C VAL A 129 19.00 12.14 -22.76
N TYR A 130 18.69 12.49 -24.01
CA TYR A 130 19.70 12.75 -25.02
C TYR A 130 19.91 14.25 -25.16
N LEU A 131 21.17 14.67 -25.20
CA LEU A 131 21.50 16.08 -25.38
C LEU A 131 21.12 16.55 -26.78
N ASP A 132 20.44 17.66 -26.90
CA ASP A 132 20.12 18.33 -28.15
C ASP A 132 21.24 19.24 -28.63
N ARG A 133 22.18 19.57 -27.74
CA ARG A 133 23.38 20.41 -27.99
C ARG A 133 24.49 19.98 -27.05
N ASP A 134 25.71 20.48 -27.33
CA ASP A 134 26.87 20.23 -26.52
C ASP A 134 26.70 20.80 -25.11
N LEU A 135 27.10 20.02 -24.10
CA LEU A 135 27.12 20.38 -22.69
C LEU A 135 28.57 20.38 -22.20
N SER A 136 29.08 21.56 -21.82
CA SER A 136 30.42 21.71 -21.26
C SER A 136 30.35 22.03 -19.77
N PHE A 137 31.26 21.43 -19.00
CA PHE A 137 31.45 21.68 -17.57
C PHE A 137 32.91 21.52 -17.20
N THR A 138 33.32 22.11 -16.07
CA THR A 138 34.73 22.07 -15.63
C THR A 138 34.92 21.02 -14.54
N VAL A 139 36.08 20.40 -14.54
CA VAL A 139 36.58 19.51 -13.49
C VAL A 139 37.99 19.92 -13.08
N SER A 140 38.34 19.71 -11.82
CA SER A 140 39.57 20.24 -11.22
C SER A 140 40.82 19.50 -11.64
N ASP A 141 40.69 18.22 -12.00
CA ASP A 141 41.86 17.37 -12.29
C ASP A 141 41.74 16.56 -13.58
N LYS A 142 42.90 16.14 -14.09
CA LYS A 142 43.01 15.38 -15.32
C LYS A 142 42.42 13.99 -15.24
N GLU A 143 42.44 13.35 -14.07
CA GLU A 143 41.99 12.00 -13.89
C GLU A 143 40.45 11.96 -13.92
N ALA A 144 39.80 12.93 -13.27
CA ALA A 144 38.36 13.14 -13.37
C ALA A 144 37.92 13.39 -14.81
N ALA A 145 38.62 14.29 -15.54
CA ALA A 145 38.32 14.55 -16.93
C ALA A 145 38.42 13.27 -17.80
N ARG A 146 39.47 12.48 -17.57
CA ARG A 146 39.68 11.22 -18.29
C ARG A 146 38.60 10.20 -18.00
N THR A 147 38.12 10.09 -16.74
CA THR A 147 37.05 9.19 -16.37
C THR A 147 35.78 9.49 -17.17
N PHE A 148 35.44 10.76 -17.37
CA PHE A 148 34.30 11.14 -18.21
C PHE A 148 34.49 10.75 -19.67
N VAL A 149 35.67 10.96 -20.24
CA VAL A 149 35.96 10.57 -21.64
C VAL A 149 35.94 9.05 -21.78
N ASP A 150 36.56 8.32 -20.86
CA ASP A 150 36.62 6.85 -20.91
C ASP A 150 35.21 6.20 -20.75
N SER A 151 34.27 6.90 -20.10
CA SER A 151 32.88 6.41 -19.96
C SER A 151 32.06 6.46 -21.25
N GLU A 152 32.38 7.39 -22.15
CA GLU A 152 31.67 7.62 -23.42
C GLU A 152 32.60 8.27 -24.45
N PRO A 153 33.61 7.53 -24.96
CA PRO A 153 34.72 8.13 -25.75
C PRO A 153 34.28 8.73 -27.06
N ASP A 154 33.23 8.20 -27.70
CA ASP A 154 32.73 8.69 -28.97
C ASP A 154 31.98 10.03 -28.88
N ASN A 155 31.47 10.35 -27.70
CA ASN A 155 30.57 11.50 -27.47
C ASN A 155 31.09 12.46 -26.40
N THR A 156 32.31 12.27 -25.89
CA THR A 156 32.87 13.12 -24.83
C THR A 156 34.30 13.52 -25.19
N SER A 157 34.60 14.80 -25.06
CA SER A 157 35.96 15.33 -25.22
C SER A 157 36.38 16.13 -23.98
N ALA A 158 37.66 16.19 -23.72
CA ALA A 158 38.21 17.00 -22.63
C ALA A 158 39.40 17.83 -23.11
N ALA A 159 39.48 19.09 -22.72
CA ALA A 159 40.55 20.02 -23.01
C ALA A 159 40.95 20.78 -21.74
N TYR A 160 42.22 21.04 -21.58
CA TYR A 160 42.72 21.89 -20.50
C TYR A 160 42.63 23.36 -20.89
N SER A 161 42.05 24.18 -20.00
CA SER A 161 42.00 25.63 -20.16
C SER A 161 43.14 26.30 -19.37
N GLU A 162 44.05 26.94 -20.08
CA GLU A 162 45.13 27.70 -19.45
C GLU A 162 44.62 28.95 -18.72
N GLU A 163 43.46 29.49 -19.14
CA GLU A 163 42.88 30.68 -18.55
C GLU A 163 42.29 30.42 -17.16
N THR A 164 41.60 29.28 -16.99
CA THR A 164 40.93 28.91 -15.74
C THR A 164 41.75 27.94 -14.88
N GLY A 165 42.77 27.28 -15.47
CA GLY A 165 43.54 26.23 -14.80
C GLY A 165 42.74 24.93 -14.56
N GLU A 166 41.63 24.76 -15.23
CA GLU A 166 40.72 23.63 -15.09
C GLU A 166 40.57 22.83 -16.39
N TRP A 167 40.11 21.60 -16.26
CA TRP A 167 39.74 20.76 -17.40
C TRP A 167 38.30 21.02 -17.80
N ILE A 168 38.05 21.34 -19.07
CA ILE A 168 36.75 21.49 -19.66
C ILE A 168 36.37 20.15 -20.28
N VAL A 169 35.33 19.50 -19.77
CA VAL A 169 34.74 18.30 -20.34
C VAL A 169 33.50 18.70 -21.14
N THR A 170 33.45 18.26 -22.39
CA THR A 170 32.32 18.54 -23.28
C THR A 170 31.67 17.23 -23.69
N ARG A 171 30.40 17.08 -23.36
CA ARG A 171 29.53 16.04 -23.90
C ARG A 171 28.80 16.56 -25.11
N HIS A 172 28.99 15.89 -26.23
CA HIS A 172 28.46 16.32 -27.53
C HIS A 172 26.93 16.01 -27.64
N ALA A 173 26.28 16.75 -28.53
CA ALA A 173 24.88 16.49 -28.89
C ALA A 173 24.68 15.02 -29.29
N GLY A 174 23.60 14.42 -28.85
CA GLY A 174 23.34 12.99 -28.99
C GLY A 174 23.85 12.11 -27.84
N SER A 175 24.68 12.66 -26.93
CA SER A 175 25.11 11.92 -25.74
C SER A 175 23.97 11.61 -24.84
N ALA A 176 23.96 10.41 -24.26
CA ALA A 176 22.99 9.98 -23.25
C ALA A 176 23.47 10.43 -21.86
N ILE A 177 22.64 11.18 -21.15
CA ILE A 177 22.88 11.50 -19.74
C ILE A 177 21.77 10.95 -18.86
N ARG A 178 22.14 10.51 -17.67
CA ARG A 178 21.17 10.07 -16.64
C ARG A 178 20.85 11.22 -15.73
N VAL A 179 19.59 11.63 -15.72
CA VAL A 179 19.09 12.69 -14.86
C VAL A 179 18.03 12.17 -13.91
N PRO A 180 17.98 12.67 -12.67
CA PRO A 180 16.91 12.33 -11.75
C PRO A 180 15.56 12.71 -12.36
N ARG A 181 14.67 11.74 -12.47
CA ARG A 181 13.29 12.01 -12.91
C ARG A 181 12.53 12.62 -11.74
N ARG A 182 12.20 13.88 -11.83
CA ARG A 182 11.24 14.52 -10.93
C ARG A 182 9.87 14.52 -11.59
N MET A 183 8.92 13.84 -10.99
CA MET A 183 7.52 13.95 -11.39
C MET A 183 6.90 15.13 -10.62
N ALA A 184 6.46 16.15 -11.32
CA ALA A 184 5.60 17.17 -10.74
C ALA A 184 4.19 16.59 -10.66
N MET A 185 3.70 16.34 -9.46
CA MET A 185 2.31 15.93 -9.25
C MET A 185 1.41 17.18 -9.21
N SER A 186 0.30 17.13 -9.92
CA SER A 186 -0.71 18.20 -9.90
C SER A 186 -1.62 18.12 -8.67
N ARG A 187 -1.60 17.00 -7.94
CA ARG A 187 -2.39 16.77 -6.72
C ARG A 187 -1.52 16.16 -5.66
N PHE A 188 -1.59 16.72 -4.46
CA PHE A 188 -0.79 16.31 -3.30
C PHE A 188 -1.62 15.66 -2.18
N VAL A 189 -2.85 15.29 -2.47
CA VAL A 189 -3.75 14.63 -1.53
C VAL A 189 -4.37 13.41 -2.18
N GLY A 190 -4.57 12.37 -1.39
CA GLY A 190 -5.20 11.13 -1.83
C GLY A 190 -5.49 10.21 -0.66
N GLY A 191 -6.34 9.23 -0.90
CA GLY A 191 -6.58 8.15 0.04
C GLY A 191 -5.29 7.32 0.18
N GLN A 192 -4.87 7.13 1.41
CA GLN A 192 -3.66 6.36 1.75
C GLN A 192 -4.02 5.33 2.80
N ILE A 193 -3.45 4.13 2.70
CA ILE A 193 -3.55 3.12 3.76
C ILE A 193 -3.13 3.77 5.09
N PRO A 194 -3.77 3.39 6.21
CA PRO A 194 -3.45 3.94 7.52
C PRO A 194 -1.94 4.02 7.76
N GLU A 195 -1.48 5.15 8.29
CA GLU A 195 -0.06 5.37 8.55
C GLU A 195 0.41 4.49 9.71
N GLY A 196 1.48 3.73 9.49
CA GLY A 196 1.96 2.74 10.45
C GLY A 196 1.27 1.39 10.35
N PHE A 197 0.40 1.16 9.34
CA PHE A 197 -0.26 -0.12 9.15
C PHE A 197 0.74 -1.28 9.09
N ASP A 198 0.59 -2.23 9.99
CA ASP A 198 1.44 -3.41 10.12
C ASP A 198 0.70 -4.69 9.68
N PRO A 199 1.06 -5.28 8.54
CA PRO A 199 0.46 -6.52 8.07
C PRO A 199 0.73 -7.73 8.98
N SER A 200 1.75 -7.68 9.83
CA SER A 200 2.11 -8.80 10.70
C SER A 200 1.04 -9.12 11.75
N VAL A 201 0.20 -8.14 12.12
CA VAL A 201 -0.93 -8.33 13.04
C VAL A 201 -1.96 -9.34 12.50
N TYR A 202 -2.00 -9.53 11.18
CA TYR A 202 -2.81 -10.56 10.52
C TYR A 202 -2.17 -11.95 10.50
N GLY A 203 -1.08 -12.16 11.25
CA GLY A 203 -0.35 -13.41 11.30
C GLY A 203 0.55 -13.65 10.07
N ILE A 204 0.81 -12.62 9.29
CA ILE A 204 1.73 -12.71 8.14
C ILE A 204 3.16 -12.67 8.68
N PRO A 205 4.02 -13.66 8.35
CA PRO A 205 5.40 -13.69 8.82
C PRO A 205 6.20 -12.45 8.37
N ALA A 206 7.07 -11.95 9.25
CA ALA A 206 7.85 -10.74 8.98
C ALA A 206 8.72 -10.84 7.72
N ASP A 207 9.28 -12.02 7.44
CA ASP A 207 10.05 -12.28 6.23
C ASP A 207 9.20 -12.17 4.95
N MET A 208 7.91 -12.50 5.02
CA MET A 208 6.98 -12.25 3.91
C MET A 208 6.64 -10.77 3.78
N VAL A 209 6.45 -10.06 4.89
CA VAL A 209 6.19 -8.61 4.88
C VAL A 209 7.33 -7.86 4.22
N ASP A 210 8.57 -8.25 4.51
CA ASP A 210 9.77 -7.57 4.01
C ASP A 210 10.09 -7.88 2.53
N ASN A 211 9.70 -9.07 2.04
CA ASN A 211 10.13 -9.55 0.73
C ASN A 211 9.02 -9.60 -0.34
N LEU A 212 7.76 -9.48 0.04
CA LEU A 212 6.67 -9.48 -0.93
C LEU A 212 6.45 -8.10 -1.54
N ASP A 213 6.06 -8.10 -2.82
CA ASP A 213 5.49 -6.91 -3.45
C ASP A 213 4.25 -6.44 -2.68
N ARG A 214 4.11 -5.13 -2.49
CA ARG A 214 3.01 -4.55 -1.71
C ARG A 214 1.63 -4.98 -2.19
N VAL A 215 1.43 -5.10 -3.49
CA VAL A 215 0.14 -5.53 -4.04
C VAL A 215 -0.17 -6.96 -3.62
N ALA A 216 0.83 -7.85 -3.64
CA ALA A 216 0.68 -9.23 -3.17
C ALA A 216 0.38 -9.26 -1.66
N LEU A 217 1.10 -8.44 -0.88
CA LEU A 217 0.91 -8.34 0.57
C LEU A 217 -0.49 -7.85 0.93
N TRP A 218 -0.97 -6.77 0.27
CA TRP A 218 -2.34 -6.26 0.48
C TRP A 218 -3.41 -7.27 0.09
N ASN A 219 -3.14 -8.06 -0.94
CA ASN A 219 -4.06 -9.13 -1.34
C ASN A 219 -4.15 -10.24 -0.29
N ILE A 220 -3.02 -10.59 0.36
CA ILE A 220 -3.02 -11.54 1.49
C ILE A 220 -3.81 -10.96 2.66
N VAL A 221 -3.60 -9.69 3.03
CA VAL A 221 -4.36 -9.02 4.10
C VAL A 221 -5.86 -9.09 3.81
N CYS A 222 -6.29 -8.68 2.61
CA CYS A 222 -7.71 -8.75 2.22
C CYS A 222 -8.26 -10.19 2.25
N THR A 223 -7.42 -11.18 1.91
CA THR A 223 -7.82 -12.58 1.98
C THR A 223 -8.04 -13.03 3.43
N VAL A 224 -7.13 -12.66 4.35
CA VAL A 224 -7.30 -12.94 5.78
C VAL A 224 -8.54 -12.25 6.32
N GLU A 225 -8.76 -10.97 5.99
CA GLU A 225 -9.98 -10.22 6.35
C GLU A 225 -11.25 -10.92 5.83
N ALA A 226 -11.25 -11.43 4.60
CA ALA A 226 -12.38 -12.17 4.06
C ALA A 226 -12.68 -13.45 4.87
N PHE A 227 -11.65 -14.18 5.31
CA PHE A 227 -11.83 -15.34 6.20
C PHE A 227 -12.34 -14.91 7.57
N LEU A 228 -11.78 -13.87 8.17
CA LEU A 228 -12.25 -13.34 9.45
C LEU A 228 -13.72 -12.91 9.38
N SER A 229 -14.12 -12.23 8.31
CA SER A 229 -15.50 -11.79 8.10
C SER A 229 -16.46 -12.94 7.84
N SER A 230 -15.99 -14.04 7.26
CA SER A 230 -16.80 -15.23 7.00
C SER A 230 -17.06 -16.07 8.26
N GLY A 231 -16.23 -15.91 9.30
CA GLY A 231 -16.24 -16.74 10.49
C GLY A 231 -15.69 -18.16 10.28
N PHE A 232 -15.12 -18.46 9.10
CA PHE A 232 -14.48 -19.74 8.81
C PHE A 232 -12.96 -19.58 8.78
N SER A 233 -12.26 -20.52 9.36
CA SER A 233 -10.84 -20.67 9.13
C SER A 233 -10.56 -21.45 7.83
N PRO A 234 -9.41 -21.23 7.17
CA PRO A 234 -8.99 -22.05 6.02
C PRO A 234 -8.98 -23.54 6.34
N ALA A 235 -8.60 -23.92 7.57
CA ALA A 235 -8.55 -25.30 8.00
C ALA A 235 -9.94 -25.94 8.09
N GLU A 236 -10.96 -25.21 8.55
CA GLU A 236 -12.34 -25.67 8.59
C GLU A 236 -12.90 -25.84 7.19
N LEU A 237 -12.63 -24.89 6.29
CA LEU A 237 -13.03 -24.97 4.89
C LEU A 237 -12.47 -26.25 4.24
N MET A 238 -11.17 -26.52 4.44
CA MET A 238 -10.49 -27.69 3.86
C MET A 238 -10.92 -29.03 4.46
N ARG A 239 -11.54 -29.05 5.62
CA ARG A 239 -12.16 -30.26 6.17
C ARG A 239 -13.46 -30.61 5.47
N SER A 240 -14.19 -29.62 4.99
CA SER A 240 -15.51 -29.78 4.38
C SER A 240 -15.48 -29.82 2.87
N ILE A 241 -14.47 -29.18 2.24
CA ILE A 241 -14.35 -29.07 0.80
C ILE A 241 -13.01 -29.61 0.36
N HIS A 242 -13.04 -30.56 -0.60
CA HIS A 242 -11.80 -31.11 -1.14
C HIS A 242 -11.00 -30.01 -1.88
N PRO A 243 -9.67 -29.90 -1.73
CA PRO A 243 -8.85 -28.84 -2.32
C PRO A 243 -9.03 -28.65 -3.82
N THR A 244 -9.31 -29.73 -4.58
CA THR A 244 -9.57 -29.65 -6.02
C THR A 244 -10.86 -28.91 -6.40
N ARG A 245 -11.72 -28.65 -5.43
CA ARG A 245 -12.97 -27.89 -5.61
C ARG A 245 -12.84 -26.43 -5.11
N VAL A 246 -11.67 -26.06 -4.63
CA VAL A 246 -11.35 -24.69 -4.23
C VAL A 246 -10.51 -24.07 -5.33
N SER A 247 -10.90 -22.90 -5.81
CA SER A 247 -10.12 -22.12 -6.75
C SER A 247 -9.85 -20.74 -6.17
N SER A 248 -8.68 -20.20 -6.46
CA SER A 248 -8.32 -18.81 -6.19
C SER A 248 -8.16 -18.09 -7.52
N SER A 249 -8.83 -16.96 -7.66
CA SER A 249 -8.68 -16.11 -8.83
C SER A 249 -8.36 -14.69 -8.34
N GLN A 250 -7.25 -14.16 -8.80
CA GLN A 250 -6.79 -12.84 -8.42
C GLN A 250 -6.56 -12.01 -9.67
N GLY A 251 -7.04 -10.77 -9.65
CA GLY A 251 -6.85 -9.81 -10.71
C GLY A 251 -6.23 -8.53 -10.16
N THR A 252 -5.31 -7.95 -10.91
CA THR A 252 -4.73 -6.65 -10.59
C THR A 252 -4.67 -5.79 -11.84
N GLY A 253 -5.05 -4.52 -11.71
CA GLY A 253 -4.97 -3.58 -12.82
C GLY A 253 -3.56 -3.02 -13.01
N MET A 254 -2.87 -2.78 -11.89
CA MET A 254 -1.50 -2.24 -11.88
C MET A 254 -0.78 -2.80 -10.66
N GLY A 255 -0.17 -3.95 -10.79
CA GLY A 255 0.53 -4.59 -9.68
C GLY A 255 1.94 -5.02 -10.07
N GLY A 256 2.78 -5.26 -9.07
CA GLY A 256 4.11 -5.82 -9.26
C GLY A 256 5.15 -4.86 -9.85
N MET A 257 4.89 -3.55 -9.84
CA MET A 257 5.83 -2.55 -10.36
C MET A 257 7.13 -2.48 -9.55
N GLU A 258 7.07 -2.78 -8.26
CA GLU A 258 8.27 -2.81 -7.40
C GLU A 258 9.14 -4.03 -7.74
N SER A 259 8.54 -5.18 -7.97
CA SER A 259 9.25 -6.39 -8.37
C SER A 259 9.93 -6.26 -9.74
N LEU A 260 9.32 -5.49 -10.66
CA LEU A 260 9.93 -5.20 -11.96
C LEU A 260 11.13 -4.24 -11.86
N ARG A 261 11.23 -3.45 -10.80
CA ARG A 261 12.35 -2.51 -10.59
C ARG A 261 13.58 -3.19 -9.98
N SER A 262 13.39 -4.32 -9.33
CA SER A 262 14.46 -5.10 -8.69
C SER A 262 15.13 -6.11 -9.66
N LEU A 263 14.57 -6.30 -10.85
CA LEU A 263 15.15 -7.06 -11.95
C LEU A 263 16.04 -6.18 -12.83
#